data_1669a89f3cfa7c986492cf01b0654831
#
_entry.id   1669a89f3cfa7c986492cf01b0654831
#
_cell.length_a   1.000
_cell.length_b   1.000
_cell.length_c   1.000
_cell.angle_alpha   90.00
_cell.angle_beta   90.00
_cell.angle_gamma   90.00
#
_symmetry.space_group_name_H-M   'P 1'
#
loop_
_entity.id
_entity.type
_entity.pdbx_description
1 polymer ?
#
loop_
_entity_poly.entity_id
_entity_poly.type
_entity_poly.pdbx_seq_one_letter_code
_entity_poly.pdbx_strand_id
1 'polypeptide(L)'
;MGKIYDRKNKVFYEDKQYGGKALKFLYGNVLGRFILKTFIAGKWYSRFNAKRNSTKKSAEKIPSFVKEYGVILSDFEEREFSSFSDFFIRKLKNGKRDFSLSKNDFIAVADSKVLCYEIKDDGKIPIKNSVYIAGEIIGE
;
A
#
# COMPACT_ATOMS: atom_id res chain seq x y z
N MET A 1 -9.95 8.40 9.82
CA MET A 1 -9.51 8.08 8.43
C MET A 1 -9.60 9.36 7.63
N GLY A 2 -8.58 9.72 6.88
CA GLY A 2 -8.58 10.92 6.06
C GLY A 2 -9.35 10.71 4.77
N LYS A 3 -10.07 11.75 4.32
CA LYS A 3 -10.65 11.78 2.98
C LYS A 3 -9.54 12.10 1.99
N ILE A 4 -9.45 11.33 0.91
CA ILE A 4 -8.50 11.53 -0.19
C ILE A 4 -9.25 12.17 -1.35
N TYR A 5 -8.67 13.22 -1.92
CA TYR A 5 -9.21 13.87 -3.10
C TYR A 5 -8.65 13.24 -4.36
N ASP A 6 -9.52 12.64 -5.18
CA ASP A 6 -9.16 12.16 -6.50
C ASP A 6 -9.21 13.32 -7.50
N ARG A 7 -8.06 13.78 -7.94
CA ARG A 7 -7.94 14.90 -8.90
C ARG A 7 -8.53 14.58 -10.27
N LYS A 8 -8.47 13.33 -10.69
CA LYS A 8 -8.96 12.90 -12.01
C LYS A 8 -10.49 12.93 -12.05
N ASN A 9 -11.12 12.38 -11.03
CA ASN A 9 -12.58 12.27 -10.94
C ASN A 9 -13.21 13.43 -10.14
N LYS A 10 -12.41 14.33 -9.55
CA LYS A 10 -12.84 15.47 -8.73
C LYS A 10 -13.76 15.09 -7.56
N VAL A 11 -13.53 13.92 -6.96
CA VAL A 11 -14.33 13.39 -5.84
C VAL A 11 -13.47 13.09 -4.62
N PHE A 12 -14.07 13.20 -3.44
CA PHE A 12 -13.46 12.71 -2.20
C PHE A 12 -13.90 11.27 -1.95
N TYR A 13 -12.95 10.41 -1.59
CA TYR A 13 -13.25 9.06 -1.17
C TYR A 13 -12.48 8.70 0.11
N GLU A 14 -13.00 7.71 0.83
CA GLU A 14 -12.29 7.14 1.98
C GLU A 14 -11.42 5.97 1.51
N ASP A 15 -10.15 6.00 1.92
CA ASP A 15 -9.23 4.93 1.57
C ASP A 15 -9.57 3.64 2.32
N LYS A 16 -9.77 2.56 1.56
CA LYS A 16 -9.96 1.22 2.11
C LYS A 16 -8.60 0.60 2.41
N GLN A 17 -8.23 0.59 3.67
CA GLN A 17 -6.99 -0.04 4.10
C GLN A 17 -7.16 -1.55 4.18
N TYR A 18 -6.23 -2.30 3.55
CA TYR A 18 -6.20 -3.75 3.65
C TYR A 18 -6.09 -4.21 5.10
N GLY A 19 -7.03 -5.07 5.53
CA GLY A 19 -7.05 -5.56 6.90
C GLY A 19 -7.35 -4.50 7.97
N GLY A 20 -7.92 -3.33 7.63
CA GLY A 20 -8.11 -2.21 8.54
C GLY A 20 -8.83 -2.55 9.85
N LYS A 21 -9.82 -3.45 9.81
CA LYS A 21 -10.50 -3.92 11.03
C LYS A 21 -9.56 -4.71 11.95
N ALA A 22 -8.75 -5.61 11.37
CA ALA A 22 -7.77 -6.39 12.13
C ALA A 22 -6.66 -5.50 12.69
N LEU A 23 -6.17 -4.54 11.91
CA LEU A 23 -5.18 -3.56 12.37
C LEU A 23 -5.73 -2.71 13.52
N LYS A 24 -6.97 -2.23 13.41
CA LYS A 24 -7.61 -1.46 14.48
C LYS A 24 -7.70 -2.27 15.79
N PHE A 25 -8.03 -3.56 15.70
CA PHE A 25 -8.02 -4.46 16.87
C PHE A 25 -6.61 -4.66 17.43
N LEU A 26 -5.64 -4.98 16.56
CA LEU A 26 -4.26 -5.29 16.96
C LEU A 26 -3.55 -4.10 17.64
N TYR A 27 -3.77 -2.89 17.15
CA TYR A 27 -3.15 -1.69 17.71
C TYR A 27 -4.02 -0.98 18.76
N GLY A 28 -5.33 -1.21 18.75
CA GLY A 28 -6.30 -0.46 19.56
C GLY A 28 -6.45 -0.94 21.01
N ASN A 29 -6.01 -2.15 21.35
CA ASN A 29 -6.16 -2.68 22.70
C ASN A 29 -4.94 -3.48 23.17
N VAL A 30 -4.88 -3.73 24.48
CA VAL A 30 -3.74 -4.41 25.12
C VAL A 30 -3.57 -5.84 24.64
N LEU A 31 -4.69 -6.59 24.49
CA LEU A 31 -4.67 -7.97 24.03
C LEU A 31 -4.19 -8.05 22.57
N GLY A 32 -4.67 -7.15 21.71
CA GLY A 32 -4.23 -7.06 20.32
C GLY A 32 -2.74 -6.79 20.21
N ARG A 33 -2.19 -5.86 21.00
CA ARG A 33 -0.75 -5.56 21.04
C ARG A 33 0.08 -6.74 21.53
N PHE A 34 -0.43 -7.49 22.51
CA PHE A 34 0.25 -8.71 22.97
C PHE A 34 0.31 -9.75 21.84
N ILE A 35 -0.81 -10.01 21.15
CA ILE A 35 -0.86 -10.94 20.01
C ILE A 35 0.07 -10.46 18.88
N LEU A 36 0.07 -9.16 18.58
CA LEU A 36 0.94 -8.58 17.56
C LEU A 36 2.41 -8.86 17.88
N LYS A 37 2.84 -8.54 19.12
CA LYS A 37 4.24 -8.66 19.54
C LYS A 37 4.72 -10.11 19.61
N THR A 38 3.89 -11.03 20.10
CA THR A 38 4.28 -12.43 20.32
C THR A 38 4.17 -13.30 19.09
N PHE A 39 3.12 -13.13 18.30
CA PHE A 39 2.81 -14.05 17.21
C PHE A 39 2.99 -13.44 15.82
N ILE A 40 2.53 -12.20 15.60
CA ILE A 40 2.44 -11.63 14.27
C ILE A 40 3.74 -10.96 13.83
N ALA A 41 4.47 -10.30 14.74
CA ALA A 41 5.72 -9.61 14.41
C ALA A 41 6.90 -10.55 14.11
N GLY A 42 6.74 -11.84 14.37
CA GLY A 42 7.78 -12.85 14.14
C GLY A 42 7.95 -13.25 12.68
N LYS A 43 9.17 -13.59 12.29
CA LYS A 43 9.49 -14.11 10.94
C LYS A 43 8.70 -15.38 10.59
N TRP A 44 8.32 -16.16 11.60
CA TRP A 44 7.52 -17.38 11.44
C TRP A 44 6.15 -17.08 10.83
N TYR A 45 5.43 -16.09 11.36
CA TYR A 45 4.11 -15.71 10.84
C TYR A 45 4.18 -15.22 9.39
N SER A 46 5.16 -14.40 9.06
CA SER A 46 5.39 -13.93 7.70
C SER A 46 5.67 -15.09 6.73
N ARG A 47 6.52 -16.04 7.13
CA ARG A 47 6.82 -17.25 6.33
C ARG A 47 5.59 -18.12 6.15
N PHE A 48 4.81 -18.33 7.20
CA PHE A 48 3.55 -19.09 7.14
C PHE A 48 2.56 -18.45 6.17
N ASN A 49 2.34 -17.14 6.26
CA ASN A 49 1.46 -16.41 5.33
C ASN A 49 1.98 -16.46 3.89
N ALA A 50 3.27 -16.29 3.67
CA ALA A 50 3.87 -16.42 2.35
C ALA A 50 3.60 -17.80 1.76
N LYS A 51 3.88 -18.87 2.52
CA LYS A 51 3.62 -20.26 2.09
C LYS A 51 2.13 -20.47 1.77
N ARG A 52 1.22 -19.99 2.63
CA ARG A 52 -0.23 -20.12 2.42
C ARG A 52 -0.70 -19.40 1.15
N ASN A 53 -0.21 -18.19 0.90
CA ASN A 53 -0.58 -17.40 -0.27
C ASN A 53 0.11 -17.87 -1.56
N SER A 54 1.10 -18.74 -1.49
CA SER A 54 1.76 -19.39 -2.63
C SER A 54 1.10 -20.72 -3.03
N THR A 55 0.06 -21.15 -2.33
CA THR A 55 -0.68 -22.37 -2.68
C THR A 55 -1.65 -22.10 -3.83
N LYS A 56 -1.94 -23.12 -4.66
CA LYS A 56 -2.92 -23.06 -5.74
C LYS A 56 -4.30 -22.64 -5.26
N LYS A 57 -4.73 -23.13 -4.10
CA LYS A 57 -6.01 -22.75 -3.46
C LYS A 57 -6.10 -21.24 -3.14
N SER A 58 -4.99 -20.58 -2.94
CA SER A 58 -4.99 -19.14 -2.65
C SER A 58 -5.43 -18.27 -3.83
N ALA A 59 -5.38 -18.80 -5.07
CA ALA A 59 -5.86 -18.10 -6.27
C ALA A 59 -7.37 -17.80 -6.20
N GLU A 60 -8.15 -18.60 -5.48
CA GLU A 60 -9.60 -18.39 -5.27
C GLU A 60 -9.92 -17.03 -4.61
N LYS A 61 -8.96 -16.40 -3.94
CA LYS A 61 -9.11 -15.08 -3.32
C LYS A 61 -9.02 -13.93 -4.32
N ILE A 62 -8.45 -14.15 -5.51
CA ILE A 62 -8.15 -13.09 -6.48
C ILE A 62 -9.41 -12.33 -6.90
N PRO A 63 -10.52 -12.98 -7.32
CA PRO A 63 -11.70 -12.25 -7.77
C PRO A 63 -12.29 -11.33 -6.70
N SER A 64 -12.37 -11.81 -5.46
CA SER A 64 -12.88 -11.01 -4.35
C SER A 64 -11.96 -9.84 -4.03
N PHE A 65 -10.65 -10.04 -4.06
CA PHE A 65 -9.66 -9.00 -3.86
C PHE A 65 -9.74 -7.91 -4.95
N VAL A 66 -9.81 -8.32 -6.21
CA VAL A 66 -9.94 -7.41 -7.35
C VAL A 66 -11.18 -6.53 -7.21
N LYS A 67 -12.32 -7.12 -6.85
CA LYS A 67 -13.58 -6.40 -6.65
C LYS A 67 -13.52 -5.45 -5.45
N GLU A 68 -12.98 -5.90 -4.32
CA GLU A 68 -12.92 -5.13 -3.08
C GLU A 68 -12.03 -3.90 -3.19
N TYR A 69 -10.87 -4.05 -3.86
CA TYR A 69 -9.86 -2.98 -3.97
C TYR A 69 -9.88 -2.24 -5.31
N GLY A 70 -10.80 -2.60 -6.22
CA GLY A 70 -10.94 -1.92 -7.51
C GLY A 70 -9.70 -2.07 -8.40
N VAL A 71 -9.06 -3.25 -8.40
CA VAL A 71 -7.84 -3.46 -9.18
C VAL A 71 -8.17 -3.49 -10.67
N ILE A 72 -7.55 -2.58 -11.44
CA ILE A 72 -7.71 -2.50 -12.89
C ILE A 72 -6.79 -3.52 -13.54
N LEU A 73 -7.33 -4.65 -13.97
CA LEU A 73 -6.56 -5.74 -14.57
C LEU A 73 -6.14 -5.47 -16.03
N SER A 74 -6.82 -4.58 -16.74
CA SER A 74 -6.55 -4.28 -18.15
C SER A 74 -5.13 -3.77 -18.43
N ASP A 75 -4.47 -3.22 -17.41
CA ASP A 75 -3.12 -2.69 -17.51
C ASP A 75 -2.03 -3.76 -17.36
N PHE A 76 -2.41 -4.96 -16.97
CA PHE A 76 -1.49 -6.07 -16.70
C PHE A 76 -1.54 -7.14 -17.80
N GLU A 77 -0.47 -7.95 -17.87
CA GLU A 77 -0.42 -9.10 -18.79
C GLU A 77 -1.57 -10.07 -18.50
N GLU A 78 -2.27 -10.48 -19.57
CA GLU A 78 -3.36 -11.42 -19.45
C GLU A 78 -2.81 -12.83 -19.30
N ARG A 79 -2.92 -13.37 -18.10
CA ARG A 79 -2.51 -14.74 -17.78
C ARG A 79 -3.29 -15.30 -16.60
N GLU A 80 -3.33 -16.61 -16.51
CA GLU A 80 -3.81 -17.28 -15.33
C GLU A 80 -2.77 -17.19 -14.20
N PHE A 81 -3.25 -16.93 -12.99
CA PHE A 81 -2.41 -16.86 -11.82
C PHE A 81 -2.46 -18.15 -11.03
N SER A 82 -1.32 -18.77 -10.80
CA SER A 82 -1.21 -20.03 -10.07
C SER A 82 -1.48 -19.89 -8.55
N SER A 83 -1.38 -18.68 -8.01
CA SER A 83 -1.60 -18.40 -6.59
C SER A 83 -1.86 -16.91 -6.35
N PHE A 84 -2.27 -16.56 -5.14
CA PHE A 84 -2.42 -15.16 -4.74
C PHE A 84 -1.08 -14.40 -4.73
N SER A 85 0.01 -15.07 -4.35
CA SER A 85 1.36 -14.48 -4.43
C SER A 85 1.78 -14.20 -5.87
N ASP A 86 1.46 -15.09 -6.79
CA ASP A 86 1.72 -14.94 -8.23
C ASP A 86 0.93 -13.76 -8.81
N PHE A 87 -0.31 -13.59 -8.39
CA PHE A 87 -1.11 -12.40 -8.73
C PHE A 87 -0.49 -11.10 -8.22
N PHE A 88 0.13 -11.11 -7.06
CA PHE A 88 0.75 -9.91 -6.48
C PHE A 88 1.95 -9.40 -7.27
N ILE A 89 2.71 -10.31 -7.89
CA ILE A 89 3.88 -9.98 -8.72
C ILE A 89 3.56 -9.89 -10.22
N ARG A 90 2.29 -9.66 -10.58
CA ARG A 90 1.86 -9.50 -11.97
C ARG A 90 2.61 -8.39 -12.68
N LYS A 91 2.91 -8.60 -13.93
CA LYS A 91 3.63 -7.62 -14.76
C LYS A 91 2.67 -6.71 -15.50
N LEU A 92 3.06 -5.48 -15.68
CA LEU A 92 2.36 -4.51 -16.52
C LEU A 92 2.58 -4.84 -17.99
N LYS A 93 1.58 -4.55 -18.82
CA LYS A 93 1.74 -4.52 -20.28
C LYS A 93 2.71 -3.41 -20.67
N ASN A 94 3.45 -3.61 -21.75
CA ASN A 94 4.36 -2.58 -22.28
C ASN A 94 3.60 -1.28 -22.56
N GLY A 95 4.21 -0.14 -22.24
CA GLY A 95 3.62 1.19 -22.45
C GLY A 95 2.53 1.58 -21.45
N LYS A 96 2.31 0.83 -20.36
CA LYS A 96 1.25 1.14 -19.37
C LYS A 96 1.70 2.02 -18.19
N ARG A 97 2.98 2.22 -18.05
CA ARG A 97 3.57 3.10 -17.02
C ARG A 97 4.76 3.81 -17.64
N ASP A 98 4.46 4.60 -18.69
CA ASP A 98 5.46 5.45 -19.28
C ASP A 98 5.78 6.60 -18.33
N PHE A 99 7.06 6.90 -18.20
CA PHE A 99 7.55 7.98 -17.37
C PHE A 99 8.41 8.93 -18.22
N SER A 100 8.42 10.19 -17.81
CA SER A 100 9.22 11.21 -18.48
C SER A 100 10.70 10.91 -18.39
N LEU A 101 11.42 11.11 -19.51
CA LEU A 101 12.88 11.05 -19.56
C LEU A 101 13.50 12.45 -19.44
N SER A 102 12.70 13.47 -19.18
CA SER A 102 13.18 14.84 -18.98
C SER A 102 14.02 14.94 -17.72
N LYS A 103 15.18 15.63 -17.83
CA LYS A 103 16.06 15.85 -16.68
C LYS A 103 15.46 16.74 -15.59
N ASN A 104 14.39 17.48 -15.93
CA ASN A 104 13.73 18.41 -15.02
C ASN A 104 12.53 17.79 -14.28
N ASP A 105 12.19 16.54 -14.58
CA ASP A 105 11.04 15.87 -13.99
C ASP A 105 11.48 14.97 -12.84
N PHE A 106 10.84 15.14 -11.68
CA PHE A 106 10.97 14.22 -10.55
C PHE A 106 9.96 13.09 -10.74
N ILE A 107 10.46 11.91 -11.07
CA ILE A 107 9.65 10.74 -11.36
C ILE A 107 9.28 10.01 -10.07
N ALA A 108 8.01 9.65 -9.90
CA ALA A 108 7.59 8.80 -8.81
C ALA A 108 8.25 7.41 -8.94
N VAL A 109 8.93 6.96 -7.89
CA VAL A 109 9.64 5.66 -7.88
C VAL A 109 8.71 4.46 -7.82
N ALA A 110 7.44 4.67 -7.49
CA ALA A 110 6.41 3.63 -7.43
C ALA A 110 5.01 4.24 -7.58
N ASP A 111 4.04 3.42 -8.03
CA ASP A 111 2.63 3.78 -7.94
C ASP A 111 2.25 3.92 -6.45
N SER A 112 1.89 5.12 -6.04
CA SER A 112 1.60 5.42 -4.64
C SER A 112 0.54 6.51 -4.48
N LYS A 113 -0.01 6.61 -3.28
CA LYS A 113 -0.82 7.75 -2.87
C LYS A 113 0.12 8.75 -2.21
N VAL A 114 0.22 9.92 -2.81
CA VAL A 114 1.13 10.98 -2.37
C VAL A 114 0.35 12.06 -1.65
N LEU A 115 0.85 12.45 -0.48
CA LEU A 115 0.42 13.66 0.22
C LEU A 115 1.52 14.70 0.00
N CYS A 116 1.12 15.84 -0.53
CA CYS A 116 2.04 16.97 -0.73
C CYS A 116 1.69 18.07 0.27
N TYR A 117 2.71 18.60 0.91
CA TYR A 117 2.60 19.74 1.83
C TYR A 117 3.53 20.85 1.38
N GLU A 118 3.06 22.06 1.49
CA GLU A 118 3.93 23.22 1.41
C GLU A 118 4.74 23.31 2.69
N ILE A 119 6.05 23.28 2.58
CA ILE A 119 6.95 23.47 3.73
C ILE A 119 7.03 24.96 3.98
N LYS A 120 6.50 25.41 5.10
CA LYS A 120 6.60 26.80 5.56
C LYS A 120 7.96 27.06 6.19
N ASP A 121 8.23 28.33 6.53
CA ASP A 121 9.51 28.79 7.10
C ASP A 121 9.93 28.04 8.38
N ASP A 122 8.97 27.43 9.09
CA ASP A 122 9.24 26.63 10.29
C ASP A 122 9.72 25.19 9.97
N GLY A 123 9.82 24.83 8.70
CA GLY A 123 10.34 23.52 8.22
C GLY A 123 9.55 22.30 8.69
N LYS A 124 8.33 22.48 9.22
CA LYS A 124 7.54 21.38 9.81
C LYS A 124 6.80 20.56 8.79
N ILE A 125 6.96 19.25 8.86
CA ILE A 125 6.33 18.28 7.98
C ILE A 125 5.42 17.36 8.82
N PRO A 126 4.09 17.37 8.59
CA PRO A 126 3.18 16.46 9.26
C PRO A 126 3.28 15.06 8.65
N ILE A 127 3.69 14.07 9.43
CA ILE A 127 3.74 12.67 9.03
C ILE A 127 2.85 11.87 9.98
N LYS A 128 1.72 11.38 9.46
CA LYS A 128 0.68 10.69 10.25
C LYS A 128 0.19 11.56 11.40
N ASN A 129 0.45 11.18 12.66
CA ASN A 129 0.02 11.90 13.86
C ASN A 129 1.17 12.67 14.54
N SER A 130 2.30 12.79 13.87
CA SER A 130 3.50 13.45 14.37
C SER A 130 3.93 14.57 13.45
N VAL A 131 4.68 15.53 13.98
CA VAL A 131 5.27 16.62 13.22
C VAL A 131 6.78 16.50 13.33
N TYR A 132 7.47 16.54 12.21
CA TYR A 132 8.93 16.45 12.12
C TYR A 132 9.49 17.70 11.48
N ILE A 133 10.71 18.05 11.80
CA ILE A 133 11.50 19.05 11.08
C ILE A 133 12.24 18.34 9.96
N ALA A 134 12.39 18.99 8.81
CA ALA A 134 13.04 18.39 7.64
C ALA A 134 14.44 17.85 7.96
N GLY A 135 15.25 18.58 8.74
CA GLY A 135 16.57 18.14 9.20
C GLY A 135 16.54 16.84 10.00
N GLU A 136 15.57 16.68 10.92
CA GLU A 136 15.42 15.45 11.71
C GLU A 136 15.15 14.21 10.86
N ILE A 137 14.48 14.39 9.70
CA ILE A 137 14.16 13.26 8.79
C ILE A 137 15.41 12.81 8.02
N ILE A 138 16.27 13.73 7.65
CA ILE A 138 17.50 13.45 6.89
C ILE A 138 18.72 13.19 7.78
N GLY A 139 18.58 13.37 9.11
CA GLY A 139 19.63 13.07 10.07
C GLY A 139 20.65 14.20 10.26
N GLU A 140 20.23 15.45 10.05
CA GLU A 140 21.00 16.67 10.36
C GLU A 140 20.53 17.32 11.67
#